data_3aacd03fe8118a95dfe42716304a7478
#
_entry.id   3aacd03fe8118a95dfe42716304a7478
#
_cell.length_a   1.000
_cell.length_b   1.000
_cell.length_c   1.000
_cell.angle_alpha   90.00
_cell.angle_beta   90.00
_cell.angle_gamma   90.00
#
_symmetry.space_group_name_H-M   'P 1'
#
loop_
_entity.id
_entity.type
_entity.pdbx_description
1 polymer ?
#
loop_
_entity_poly.entity_id
_entity_poly.type
_entity_poly.pdbx_seq_one_letter_code
_entity_poly.pdbx_strand_id
1 'polypeptide(L)'
;MDELISAIEKLSNKTWLDYFTTFVPLILSFVAICISMASIRNQNKISLLDKRLDIYTNLQVCISNVIVEGKVTTQNANMFIIKARDVKFLFGSDVESLCKEIYESMMQLHCVGVKVEAGINGSTNVGNHTENCDNEAMLLDKMFEYNKLLEKIVSPYISFKKIRNYRK
;
A
#
# COMPACT_ATOMS: atom_id res chain seq x y z
N MET A 1 5.09 36.40 -64.91
CA MET A 1 4.49 37.32 -63.93
C MET A 1 3.11 36.83 -63.44
N ASP A 2 2.34 36.22 -64.30
CA ASP A 2 0.98 35.74 -63.99
C ASP A 2 0.93 34.60 -62.96
N GLU A 3 1.92 33.71 -62.92
CA GLU A 3 2.01 32.65 -61.89
C GLU A 3 2.25 33.18 -60.48
N LEU A 4 3.03 34.26 -60.36
CA LEU A 4 3.31 34.90 -59.06
C LEU A 4 2.09 35.65 -58.52
N ILE A 5 1.31 36.30 -59.41
CA ILE A 5 0.05 36.99 -59.10
C ILE A 5 -0.98 35.96 -58.65
N SER A 6 -1.13 34.84 -59.36
CA SER A 6 -2.02 33.73 -59.02
C SER A 6 -1.66 33.06 -57.69
N ALA A 7 -0.38 32.95 -57.37
CA ALA A 7 0.08 32.41 -56.09
C ALA A 7 -0.20 33.37 -54.93
N ILE A 8 -0.07 34.70 -55.17
CA ILE A 8 -0.37 35.72 -54.14
C ILE A 8 -1.89 35.82 -53.93
N GLU A 9 -2.72 35.74 -54.97
CA GLU A 9 -4.17 35.67 -54.89
C GLU A 9 -4.67 34.44 -54.12
N LYS A 10 -4.04 33.26 -54.36
CA LYS A 10 -4.32 32.04 -53.60
C LYS A 10 -3.97 32.14 -52.12
N LEU A 11 -2.92 32.86 -51.77
CA LEU A 11 -2.52 33.14 -50.39
C LEU A 11 -3.40 34.18 -49.71
N SER A 12 -3.88 35.19 -50.51
CA SER A 12 -4.76 36.25 -50.00
C SER A 12 -6.21 35.77 -49.78
N ASN A 13 -6.64 34.76 -50.49
CA ASN A 13 -7.98 34.18 -50.40
C ASN A 13 -8.10 33.03 -49.40
N LYS A 14 -7.15 32.86 -48.43
CA LYS A 14 -7.36 31.99 -47.31
C LYS A 14 -8.51 32.54 -46.48
N THR A 15 -9.66 31.98 -46.68
CA THR A 15 -10.88 32.28 -45.91
C THR A 15 -10.67 31.92 -44.45
N TRP A 16 -11.27 32.68 -43.55
CA TRP A 16 -11.26 32.38 -42.11
C TRP A 16 -11.63 30.90 -41.79
N LEU A 17 -12.36 30.24 -42.66
CA LEU A 17 -12.70 28.82 -42.63
C LEU A 17 -11.44 27.91 -42.72
N ASP A 18 -10.43 28.28 -43.49
CA ASP A 18 -9.19 27.48 -43.61
C ASP A 18 -8.37 27.52 -42.30
N TYR A 19 -8.40 28.66 -41.63
CA TYR A 19 -7.82 28.77 -40.28
C TYR A 19 -8.61 27.93 -39.26
N PHE A 20 -9.92 27.93 -39.35
CA PHE A 20 -10.77 27.17 -38.45
C PHE A 20 -10.59 25.67 -38.61
N THR A 21 -10.53 25.16 -39.85
CA THR A 21 -10.29 23.74 -40.15
C THR A 21 -8.92 23.26 -39.72
N THR A 22 -7.93 24.15 -39.62
CA THR A 22 -6.57 23.82 -39.18
C THR A 22 -6.40 23.95 -37.66
N PHE A 23 -6.94 25.01 -37.08
CA PHE A 23 -6.77 25.28 -35.63
C PHE A 23 -7.68 24.47 -34.73
N VAL A 24 -8.90 24.16 -35.14
CA VAL A 24 -9.84 23.37 -34.32
C VAL A 24 -9.32 21.97 -34.01
N PRO A 25 -8.78 21.18 -34.97
CA PRO A 25 -8.19 19.88 -34.68
C PRO A 25 -6.95 19.97 -33.75
N LEU A 26 -6.16 21.03 -33.88
CA LEU A 26 -5.00 21.28 -33.02
C LEU A 26 -5.41 21.54 -31.57
N ILE A 27 -6.43 22.37 -31.35
CA ILE A 27 -6.99 22.66 -30.03
C ILE A 27 -7.60 21.40 -29.43
N LEU A 28 -8.39 20.64 -30.21
CA LEU A 28 -8.97 19.38 -29.76
C LEU A 28 -7.92 18.35 -29.37
N SER A 29 -6.84 18.25 -30.16
CA SER A 29 -5.72 17.36 -29.84
C SER A 29 -5.04 17.76 -28.53
N PHE A 30 -4.83 19.05 -28.31
CA PHE A 30 -4.25 19.55 -27.06
C PHE A 30 -5.15 19.26 -25.85
N VAL A 31 -6.45 19.49 -25.98
CA VAL A 31 -7.44 19.15 -24.92
C VAL A 31 -7.45 17.65 -24.64
N ALA A 32 -7.43 16.81 -25.67
CA ALA A 32 -7.35 15.36 -25.52
C ALA A 32 -6.09 14.91 -24.76
N ILE A 33 -4.93 15.50 -25.05
CA ILE A 33 -3.66 15.24 -24.33
C ILE A 33 -3.80 15.63 -22.86
N CYS A 34 -4.37 16.81 -22.57
CA CYS A 34 -4.57 17.26 -21.18
C CYS A 34 -5.48 16.31 -20.39
N ILE A 35 -6.58 15.88 -20.99
CA ILE A 35 -7.51 14.91 -20.38
C ILE A 35 -6.84 13.57 -20.16
N SER A 36 -6.05 13.07 -21.15
CA SER A 36 -5.32 11.82 -21.03
C SER A 36 -4.30 11.87 -19.91
N MET A 37 -3.52 12.95 -19.80
CA MET A 37 -2.58 13.12 -18.69
C MET A 37 -3.27 13.16 -17.31
N ALA A 38 -4.41 13.82 -17.21
CA ALA A 38 -5.19 13.86 -15.98
C ALA A 38 -5.73 12.47 -15.61
N SER A 39 -6.20 11.70 -16.61
CA SER A 39 -6.66 10.33 -16.45
C SER A 39 -5.56 9.40 -15.95
N ILE A 40 -4.38 9.42 -16.58
CA ILE A 40 -3.23 8.62 -16.17
C ILE A 40 -2.81 8.93 -14.72
N ARG A 41 -2.78 10.22 -14.36
CA ARG A 41 -2.46 10.61 -12.97
C ARG A 41 -3.47 10.07 -11.97
N ASN A 42 -4.75 10.06 -12.31
CA ASN A 42 -5.80 9.53 -11.45
C ASN A 42 -5.72 7.99 -11.35
N GLN A 43 -5.48 7.30 -12.45
CA GLN A 43 -5.28 5.85 -12.48
C GLN A 43 -4.09 5.42 -11.62
N ASN A 44 -2.96 6.12 -11.71
CA ASN A 44 -1.78 5.83 -10.88
C ASN A 44 -2.06 6.00 -9.38
N LYS A 45 -2.86 7.00 -9.00
CA LYS A 45 -3.27 7.20 -7.60
C LYS A 45 -4.17 6.07 -7.09
N ILE A 46 -5.14 5.65 -7.90
CA ILE A 46 -6.04 4.55 -7.57
C ILE A 46 -5.23 3.25 -7.44
N SER A 47 -4.37 2.95 -8.41
CA SER A 47 -3.50 1.76 -8.37
C SER A 47 -2.58 1.72 -7.16
N LEU A 48 -2.04 2.88 -6.74
CA LEU A 48 -1.25 2.98 -5.51
C LEU A 48 -2.09 2.72 -4.26
N LEU A 49 -3.31 3.26 -4.22
CA LEU A 49 -4.23 3.04 -3.12
C LEU A 49 -4.63 1.57 -3.00
N ASP A 50 -4.96 0.93 -4.13
CA ASP A 50 -5.33 -0.50 -4.18
C ASP A 50 -4.18 -1.37 -3.66
N LYS A 51 -2.94 -1.10 -4.08
CA LYS A 51 -1.76 -1.81 -3.56
C LYS A 51 -1.56 -1.62 -2.06
N ARG A 52 -1.77 -0.41 -1.56
CA ARG A 52 -1.69 -0.13 -0.11
C ARG A 52 -2.75 -0.88 0.67
N LEU A 53 -3.98 -0.88 0.15
CA LEU A 53 -5.11 -1.58 0.78
C LEU A 53 -4.87 -3.10 0.79
N ASP A 54 -4.38 -3.65 -0.31
CA ASP A 54 -4.06 -5.08 -0.42
C ASP A 54 -3.01 -5.50 0.61
N ILE A 55 -1.89 -4.75 0.72
CA ILE A 55 -0.85 -5.05 1.71
C ILE A 55 -1.40 -4.92 3.13
N TYR A 56 -2.13 -3.84 3.43
CA TYR A 56 -2.72 -3.65 4.75
C TYR A 56 -3.65 -4.80 5.14
N THR A 57 -4.55 -5.20 4.24
CA THR A 57 -5.48 -6.32 4.47
C THR A 57 -4.72 -7.64 4.70
N ASN A 58 -3.68 -7.89 3.91
CA ASN A 58 -2.84 -9.08 4.08
C ASN A 58 -2.14 -9.10 5.44
N LEU A 59 -1.60 -7.97 5.90
CA LEU A 59 -0.95 -7.86 7.21
C LEU A 59 -1.98 -8.07 8.35
N GLN A 60 -3.16 -7.45 8.24
CA GLN A 60 -4.24 -7.65 9.21
C GLN A 60 -4.68 -9.11 9.30
N VAL A 61 -4.84 -9.79 8.15
CA VAL A 61 -5.19 -11.20 8.13
C VAL A 61 -4.13 -12.06 8.83
N CYS A 62 -2.84 -11.79 8.59
CA CYS A 62 -1.76 -12.52 9.26
C CYS A 62 -1.82 -12.32 10.80
N ILE A 63 -2.01 -11.09 11.27
CA ILE A 63 -2.12 -10.81 12.72
C ILE A 63 -3.38 -11.46 13.30
N SER A 64 -4.51 -11.31 12.62
CA SER A 64 -5.80 -11.89 13.07
C SER A 64 -5.74 -13.40 13.17
N ASN A 65 -5.07 -14.08 12.24
CA ASN A 65 -4.89 -15.54 12.31
C ASN A 65 -4.10 -15.95 13.57
N VAL A 66 -3.04 -15.22 13.90
CA VAL A 66 -2.27 -15.45 15.13
C VAL A 66 -3.16 -15.27 16.38
N ILE A 67 -3.99 -14.23 16.41
CA ILE A 67 -4.89 -13.95 17.51
C ILE A 67 -5.94 -15.07 17.66
N VAL A 68 -6.52 -15.53 16.54
CA VAL A 68 -7.58 -16.56 16.54
C VAL A 68 -7.00 -17.94 16.90
N GLU A 69 -5.83 -18.29 16.35
CA GLU A 69 -5.17 -19.57 16.62
C GLU A 69 -4.52 -19.62 18.01
N GLY A 70 -4.28 -18.47 18.64
CA GLY A 70 -3.58 -18.35 19.92
C GLY A 70 -2.11 -18.75 19.87
N LYS A 71 -1.56 -19.00 18.69
CA LYS A 71 -0.18 -19.45 18.47
C LYS A 71 0.39 -18.96 17.15
N VAL A 72 1.71 -18.91 17.09
CA VAL A 72 2.46 -18.58 15.87
C VAL A 72 3.22 -19.78 15.38
N THR A 73 3.03 -20.15 14.13
CA THR A 73 3.90 -21.07 13.41
C THR A 73 5.01 -20.31 12.68
N THR A 74 6.15 -20.94 12.44
CA THR A 74 7.21 -20.36 11.60
C THR A 74 6.69 -19.95 10.23
N GLN A 75 5.72 -20.70 9.70
CA GLN A 75 5.08 -20.38 8.42
C GLN A 75 4.29 -19.06 8.49
N ASN A 76 3.52 -18.85 9.57
CA ASN A 76 2.74 -17.60 9.75
C ASN A 76 3.67 -16.38 9.86
N ALA A 77 4.76 -16.48 10.63
CA ALA A 77 5.75 -15.42 10.76
C ALA A 77 6.47 -15.13 9.42
N ASN A 78 6.85 -16.16 8.67
CA ASN A 78 7.45 -16.01 7.35
C ASN A 78 6.47 -15.39 6.34
N MET A 79 5.21 -15.76 6.36
CA MET A 79 4.17 -15.14 5.52
C MET A 79 4.02 -13.65 5.84
N PHE A 80 4.01 -13.29 7.12
CA PHE A 80 3.93 -11.89 7.54
C PHE A 80 5.11 -11.07 6.99
N ILE A 81 6.36 -11.51 7.17
CA ILE A 81 7.54 -10.76 6.71
C ILE A 81 7.62 -10.65 5.19
N ILE A 82 7.17 -11.68 4.46
CA ILE A 82 7.07 -11.63 2.99
C ILE A 82 6.06 -10.56 2.56
N LYS A 83 4.89 -10.50 3.21
CA LYS A 83 3.87 -9.48 2.92
C LYS A 83 4.29 -8.08 3.35
N ALA A 84 5.07 -7.97 4.43
CA ALA A 84 5.61 -6.70 4.92
C ALA A 84 6.76 -6.13 4.07
N ARG A 85 7.35 -6.91 3.16
CA ARG A 85 8.53 -6.51 2.38
C ARG A 85 8.35 -5.19 1.63
N ASP A 86 7.19 -4.98 1.04
CA ASP A 86 6.93 -3.82 0.19
C ASP A 86 6.39 -2.60 0.97
N VAL A 87 6.18 -2.75 2.29
CA VAL A 87 5.69 -1.69 3.19
C VAL A 87 6.58 -0.45 3.13
N LYS A 88 7.90 -0.63 3.12
CA LYS A 88 8.89 0.45 3.04
C LYS A 88 8.66 1.40 1.86
N PHE A 89 8.25 0.87 0.70
CA PHE A 89 8.08 1.64 -0.53
C PHE A 89 6.69 2.28 -0.65
N LEU A 90 5.69 1.74 0.03
CA LEU A 90 4.29 2.15 -0.11
C LEU A 90 3.79 3.01 1.05
N PHE A 91 4.40 2.85 2.23
CA PHE A 91 4.09 3.57 3.45
C PHE A 91 5.32 4.35 3.93
N GLY A 92 5.33 4.81 5.12
CA GLY A 92 6.49 5.48 5.74
C GLY A 92 7.32 4.52 6.59
N SER A 93 8.43 5.05 7.13
CA SER A 93 9.31 4.32 8.05
C SER A 93 8.63 3.92 9.37
N ASP A 94 7.59 4.63 9.76
CA ASP A 94 6.74 4.36 10.91
C ASP A 94 6.01 3.01 10.77
N VAL A 95 5.41 2.75 9.60
CA VAL A 95 4.77 1.45 9.32
C VAL A 95 5.80 0.34 9.18
N GLU A 96 6.96 0.62 8.56
CA GLU A 96 8.06 -0.35 8.46
C GLU A 96 8.56 -0.78 9.84
N SER A 97 8.79 0.19 10.75
CA SER A 97 9.24 -0.09 12.10
C SER A 97 8.23 -0.92 12.88
N LEU A 98 6.95 -0.57 12.77
CA LEU A 98 5.88 -1.34 13.40
C LEU A 98 5.82 -2.77 12.87
N CYS A 99 5.97 -2.99 11.56
CA CYS A 99 6.00 -4.34 11.00
C CYS A 99 7.19 -5.17 11.52
N LYS A 100 8.35 -4.55 11.75
CA LYS A 100 9.51 -5.23 12.38
C LYS A 100 9.20 -5.63 13.81
N GLU A 101 8.62 -4.73 14.62
CA GLU A 101 8.23 -5.03 16.00
C GLU A 101 7.20 -6.15 16.09
N ILE A 102 6.21 -6.15 15.18
CA ILE A 102 5.21 -7.22 15.08
C ILE A 102 5.89 -8.56 14.78
N TYR A 103 6.78 -8.58 13.78
CA TYR A 103 7.50 -9.79 13.41
C TYR A 103 8.34 -10.34 14.56
N GLU A 104 9.09 -9.48 15.25
CA GLU A 104 9.90 -9.87 16.42
C GLU A 104 9.03 -10.44 17.53
N SER A 105 7.87 -9.82 17.79
CA SER A 105 6.92 -10.32 18.77
C SER A 105 6.27 -11.64 18.35
N MET A 106 5.99 -11.86 17.06
CA MET A 106 5.56 -13.15 16.53
C MET A 106 6.59 -14.23 16.75
N MET A 107 7.88 -13.92 16.51
CA MET A 107 8.98 -14.90 16.75
C MET A 107 9.14 -15.22 18.24
N GLN A 108 9.00 -14.23 19.12
CA GLN A 108 8.99 -14.45 20.57
C GLN A 108 7.81 -15.34 20.98
N LEU A 109 6.62 -15.07 20.50
CA LEU A 109 5.42 -15.88 20.74
C LEU A 109 5.59 -17.32 20.26
N HIS A 110 6.19 -17.52 19.09
CA HIS A 110 6.52 -18.85 18.60
C HIS A 110 7.48 -19.60 19.55
N CYS A 111 8.56 -18.93 19.99
CA CYS A 111 9.52 -19.54 20.91
C CYS A 111 8.91 -19.88 22.27
N VAL A 112 8.04 -19.02 22.79
CA VAL A 112 7.34 -19.27 24.06
C VAL A 112 6.33 -20.40 23.90
N GLY A 113 5.53 -20.41 22.83
CA GLY A 113 4.56 -21.48 22.56
C GLY A 113 5.23 -22.87 22.46
N VAL A 114 6.39 -22.97 21.82
CA VAL A 114 7.17 -24.22 21.79
C VAL A 114 7.57 -24.68 23.20
N LYS A 115 7.97 -23.75 24.09
CA LYS A 115 8.28 -24.06 25.49
C LYS A 115 7.05 -24.51 26.28
N VAL A 116 5.92 -23.85 26.09
CA VAL A 116 4.65 -24.22 26.73
C VAL A 116 4.24 -25.64 26.30
N GLU A 117 4.26 -25.93 25.00
CA GLU A 117 3.95 -27.27 24.48
C GLU A 117 4.92 -28.35 25.01
N ALA A 118 6.22 -28.05 25.10
CA ALA A 118 7.21 -28.96 25.66
C ALA A 118 6.99 -29.20 27.16
N GLY A 119 6.58 -28.17 27.92
CA GLY A 119 6.22 -28.29 29.33
C GLY A 119 5.00 -29.19 29.57
N ILE A 120 3.98 -29.08 28.73
CA ILE A 120 2.81 -29.97 28.79
C ILE A 120 3.21 -31.43 28.52
N ASN A 121 4.17 -31.67 27.65
CA ASN A 121 4.66 -33.01 27.31
C ASN A 121 5.68 -33.59 28.32
N GLY A 122 5.85 -32.94 29.48
CA GLY A 122 6.69 -33.45 30.59
C GLY A 122 8.18 -33.28 30.42
N SER A 123 8.63 -32.37 29.56
CA SER A 123 10.05 -32.06 29.39
C SER A 123 10.57 -31.25 30.58
N THR A 124 11.57 -31.76 31.31
CA THR A 124 12.11 -31.14 32.53
C THR A 124 12.98 -29.89 32.27
N ASN A 125 13.35 -29.61 31.01
CA ASN A 125 14.27 -28.53 30.64
C ASN A 125 13.59 -27.20 30.21
N VAL A 126 12.28 -26.98 30.51
CA VAL A 126 11.49 -25.92 29.92
C VAL A 126 11.38 -24.69 30.82
N GLY A 127 12.02 -24.69 31.97
CA GLY A 127 11.87 -23.61 32.97
C GLY A 127 10.51 -23.62 33.67
N ASN A 128 10.10 -22.49 34.22
CA ASN A 128 8.81 -22.36 34.93
C ASN A 128 7.65 -22.34 33.92
N HIS A 129 6.85 -23.40 33.89
CA HIS A 129 5.71 -23.52 32.97
C HIS A 129 4.68 -22.39 33.13
N THR A 130 4.37 -22.01 34.37
CA THR A 130 3.44 -20.90 34.66
C THR A 130 3.94 -19.58 34.05
N GLU A 131 5.21 -19.27 34.23
CA GLU A 131 5.83 -18.07 33.66
C GLU A 131 5.80 -18.07 32.12
N ASN A 132 5.99 -19.21 31.49
CA ASN A 132 5.86 -19.32 30.03
C ASN A 132 4.42 -19.10 29.56
N CYS A 133 3.40 -19.59 30.27
CA CYS A 133 2.01 -19.35 29.97
C CYS A 133 1.64 -17.86 30.14
N ASP A 134 2.11 -17.21 31.20
CA ASP A 134 1.90 -15.78 31.42
C ASP A 134 2.55 -14.93 30.33
N ASN A 135 3.76 -15.29 29.91
CA ASN A 135 4.47 -14.64 28.81
C ASN A 135 3.75 -14.83 27.45
N GLU A 136 3.20 -16.02 27.20
CA GLU A 136 2.40 -16.29 26.01
C GLU A 136 1.14 -15.41 25.98
N ALA A 137 0.39 -15.34 27.07
CA ALA A 137 -0.79 -14.49 27.18
C ALA A 137 -0.46 -13.01 26.99
N MET A 138 0.61 -12.51 27.59
CA MET A 138 1.08 -11.13 27.42
C MET A 138 1.44 -10.82 25.97
N LEU A 139 2.10 -11.75 25.26
CA LEU A 139 2.47 -11.57 23.86
C LEU A 139 1.24 -11.60 22.94
N LEU A 140 0.22 -12.41 23.25
CA LEU A 140 -1.06 -12.42 22.52
C LEU A 140 -1.81 -11.10 22.71
N ASP A 141 -1.89 -10.58 23.94
CA ASP A 141 -2.48 -9.25 24.19
C ASP A 141 -1.76 -8.16 23.39
N LYS A 142 -0.43 -8.24 23.30
CA LYS A 142 0.36 -7.33 22.49
C LYS A 142 0.02 -7.42 21.00
N MET A 143 -0.35 -8.59 20.47
CA MET A 143 -0.82 -8.73 19.08
C MET A 143 -2.14 -8.00 18.84
N PHE A 144 -3.07 -7.99 19.81
CA PHE A 144 -4.29 -7.18 19.73
C PHE A 144 -3.99 -5.67 19.67
N GLU A 145 -3.03 -5.22 20.47
CA GLU A 145 -2.62 -3.81 20.45
C GLU A 145 -1.97 -3.43 19.12
N TYR A 146 -1.11 -4.29 18.57
CA TYR A 146 -0.48 -4.08 17.27
C TYR A 146 -1.49 -4.03 16.13
N ASN A 147 -2.54 -4.84 16.16
CA ASN A 147 -3.59 -4.78 15.15
C ASN A 147 -4.29 -3.41 15.13
N LYS A 148 -4.62 -2.88 16.31
CA LYS A 148 -5.22 -1.53 16.45
C LYS A 148 -4.24 -0.42 16.06
N LEU A 149 -2.97 -0.56 16.43
CA LEU A 149 -1.93 0.41 16.11
C LEU A 149 -1.64 0.45 14.60
N LEU A 150 -1.59 -0.70 13.95
CA LEU A 150 -1.44 -0.82 12.51
C LEU A 150 -2.57 -0.09 11.77
N GLU A 151 -3.82 -0.28 12.16
CA GLU A 151 -4.98 0.42 11.61
C GLU A 151 -4.82 1.94 11.75
N LYS A 152 -4.46 2.41 12.94
CA LYS A 152 -4.28 3.84 13.23
C LYS A 152 -3.17 4.48 12.37
N ILE A 153 -2.02 3.81 12.24
CA ILE A 153 -0.86 4.34 11.51
C ILE A 153 -1.09 4.27 9.99
N VAL A 154 -1.75 3.22 9.50
CA VAL A 154 -2.00 3.02 8.05
C VAL A 154 -3.19 3.84 7.55
N SER A 155 -4.18 4.14 8.37
CA SER A 155 -5.37 4.92 8.01
C SER A 155 -5.08 6.21 7.22
N PRO A 156 -4.08 7.05 7.57
CA PRO A 156 -3.75 8.24 6.79
C PRO A 156 -3.28 7.97 5.37
N TYR A 157 -2.70 6.80 5.10
CA TYR A 157 -2.17 6.41 3.78
C TYR A 157 -3.24 5.84 2.86
N ILE A 158 -4.35 5.32 3.42
CA ILE A 158 -5.48 4.72 2.69
C ILE A 158 -6.63 5.72 2.52
N SER A 159 -6.69 6.78 3.35
CA SER A 159 -7.79 7.74 3.34
C SER A 159 -7.82 8.59 2.07
N PHE A 160 -8.95 8.55 1.32
CA PHE A 160 -9.21 9.38 0.15
C PHE A 160 -9.16 10.91 0.43
N LYS A 161 -9.40 11.35 1.68
CA LYS A 161 -9.35 12.76 2.05
C LYS A 161 -7.96 13.38 1.89
N LYS A 162 -6.88 12.63 2.15
CA LYS A 162 -5.50 13.12 2.06
C LYS A 162 -4.98 13.16 0.61
N ILE A 163 -5.51 12.32 -0.28
CA ILE A 163 -5.13 12.30 -1.70
C ILE A 163 -5.51 13.62 -2.39
N ARG A 164 -6.54 14.31 -1.91
CA ARG A 164 -6.98 15.61 -2.43
C ARG A 164 -6.04 16.78 -2.05
N ASN A 165 -5.29 16.65 -0.97
CA ASN A 165 -4.44 17.74 -0.43
C ASN A 165 -3.01 17.75 -0.97
N TYR A 166 -2.56 16.76 -1.76
CA TYR A 166 -1.30 16.82 -2.51
C TYR A 166 -1.39 17.72 -3.77
N ARG A 167 -2.34 18.63 -3.79
CA ARG A 167 -2.60 19.58 -4.90
C ARG A 167 -2.07 20.99 -4.59
N LYS A 168 -1.12 21.12 -3.67
CA LYS A 168 -0.42 22.41 -3.46
C LYS A 168 1.07 22.26 -3.74
#